data_c68b6573f021d32cc6a6dfa2383bd943
#
_entry.id   c68b6573f021d32cc6a6dfa2383bd943
#
_cell.length_a   1.000
_cell.length_b   1.000
_cell.length_c   1.000
_cell.angle_alpha   90.00
_cell.angle_beta   90.00
_cell.angle_gamma   90.00
#
_symmetry.space_group_name_H-M   'P 1'
#
loop_
_entity.id
_entity.type
_entity.pdbx_description
1 polymer ?
#
loop_
_entity_poly.entity_id
_entity_poly.type
_entity_poly.pdbx_seq_one_letter_code
_entity_poly.pdbx_strand_id
1 'polypeptide(L)'
;MANYMDWLFRRAGLPCLLLVGLLGAIAQPTQADIYRYVDEEGVIHFSNVPTHYRFRLYISETNLDYRAYFNRYDKIIIRAARKHGVDNSLVKAVIRAESDFDKNAISKKGAQGLMQLMPETAKDLAVKDSFDPHENINAGVRYLKRQLNNFQNNVPLALAAYNAGENAVRRYGRIPPYKETRTFVDR
;
A
#
# COMPACT_ATOMS: atom_id res chain seq x y z
N MET A 1 2.81 67.99 -65.34
CA MET A 1 1.77 66.99 -65.08
C MET A 1 2.41 65.85 -64.27
N ALA A 2 2.40 66.07 -62.96
CA ALA A 2 3.09 65.12 -62.06
C ALA A 2 2.05 64.17 -61.44
N ASN A 3 2.41 62.92 -61.40
CA ASN A 3 1.61 61.75 -61.18
C ASN A 3 0.96 61.68 -59.79
N TYR A 4 -0.36 61.68 -59.79
CA TYR A 4 -1.25 61.57 -58.62
C TYR A 4 -1.37 60.09 -58.13
N MET A 5 -0.56 59.18 -58.61
CA MET A 5 -0.66 57.76 -58.33
C MET A 5 0.32 57.20 -57.29
N ASP A 6 1.31 57.99 -56.85
CA ASP A 6 2.32 57.51 -55.90
C ASP A 6 1.95 57.67 -54.42
N TRP A 7 0.79 58.26 -54.11
CA TRP A 7 0.41 58.53 -52.71
C TRP A 7 -0.46 57.40 -52.12
N LEU A 8 -0.97 56.46 -52.92
CA LEU A 8 -1.90 55.44 -52.46
C LEU A 8 -1.24 54.13 -51.99
N PHE A 9 0.07 53.94 -52.17
CA PHE A 9 0.74 52.70 -51.79
C PHE A 9 1.61 52.80 -50.53
N ARG A 10 1.56 53.91 -49.79
CA ARG A 10 2.40 54.05 -48.59
C ARG A 10 1.64 53.98 -47.26
N ARG A 11 0.41 53.45 -47.22
CA ARG A 11 -0.33 53.29 -45.98
C ARG A 11 -1.16 52.00 -45.90
N ALA A 12 -0.50 50.87 -46.13
CA ALA A 12 -1.06 49.61 -45.74
C ALA A 12 0.05 48.66 -45.30
N GLY A 13 0.78 49.09 -44.27
CA GLY A 13 1.59 48.19 -43.47
C GLY A 13 0.66 47.43 -42.53
N LEU A 14 0.06 46.35 -43.00
CA LEU A 14 -0.54 45.38 -42.12
C LEU A 14 0.61 44.60 -41.48
N PRO A 15 0.75 44.61 -40.15
CA PRO A 15 1.62 43.67 -39.49
C PRO A 15 0.98 42.27 -39.66
N CYS A 16 1.68 41.41 -40.37
CA CYS A 16 1.40 39.97 -40.38
C CYS A 16 1.60 39.46 -38.96
N LEU A 17 0.55 39.46 -38.15
CA LEU A 17 0.48 38.83 -36.87
C LEU A 17 0.53 37.32 -37.15
N LEU A 18 1.73 36.75 -37.15
CA LEU A 18 1.98 35.31 -36.98
C LEU A 18 1.41 34.94 -35.59
N LEU A 19 0.15 34.53 -35.59
CA LEU A 19 -0.43 33.80 -34.44
C LEU A 19 0.27 32.46 -34.39
N VAL A 20 1.43 32.42 -33.71
CA VAL A 20 2.03 31.16 -33.26
C VAL A 20 1.09 30.64 -32.18
N GLY A 21 0.10 29.85 -32.64
CA GLY A 21 -0.71 29.04 -31.75
C GLY A 21 0.21 28.07 -31.01
N LEU A 22 0.64 28.44 -29.81
CA LEU A 22 1.18 27.50 -28.85
C LEU A 22 0.04 26.52 -28.51
N LEU A 23 -0.10 25.45 -29.28
CA LEU A 23 -0.79 24.25 -28.87
C LEU A 23 0.01 23.69 -27.69
N GLY A 24 -0.24 24.22 -26.50
CA GLY A 24 0.15 23.58 -25.27
C GLY A 24 -0.49 22.20 -25.28
N ALA A 25 0.28 21.18 -25.62
CA ALA A 25 -0.09 19.81 -25.36
C ALA A 25 -0.30 19.73 -23.85
N ILE A 26 -1.57 19.85 -23.43
CA ILE A 26 -1.96 19.49 -22.08
C ILE A 26 -1.67 18.00 -22.00
N ALA A 27 -0.51 17.66 -21.43
CA ALA A 27 -0.22 16.28 -21.08
C ALA A 27 -1.32 15.85 -20.12
N GLN A 28 -2.29 15.12 -20.62
CA GLN A 28 -3.30 14.48 -19.80
C GLN A 28 -2.51 13.57 -18.85
N PRO A 29 -2.71 13.67 -17.54
CA PRO A 29 -2.11 12.69 -16.64
C PRO A 29 -2.55 11.31 -17.12
N THR A 30 -1.58 10.49 -17.54
CA THR A 30 -1.85 9.11 -17.91
C THR A 30 -2.30 8.40 -16.64
N GLN A 31 -3.59 8.19 -16.52
CA GLN A 31 -4.20 7.44 -15.44
C GLN A 31 -3.71 6.00 -15.52
N ALA A 32 -2.92 5.55 -14.55
CA ALA A 32 -2.39 4.20 -14.51
C ALA A 32 -3.21 3.34 -13.53
N ASP A 33 -4.43 2.99 -13.92
CA ASP A 33 -5.22 2.00 -13.19
C ASP A 33 -4.47 0.67 -13.14
N ILE A 34 -4.51 -0.01 -12.01
CA ILE A 34 -3.94 -1.35 -11.84
C ILE A 34 -5.08 -2.36 -11.81
N TYR A 35 -4.99 -3.33 -12.67
CA TYR A 35 -5.93 -4.45 -12.75
C TYR A 35 -5.29 -5.72 -12.21
N ARG A 36 -6.11 -6.62 -11.71
CA ARG A 36 -5.72 -7.90 -11.13
C ARG A 36 -6.57 -9.04 -11.67
N TYR A 37 -5.99 -10.22 -11.86
CA TYR A 37 -6.73 -11.49 -11.93
C TYR A 37 -5.97 -12.60 -11.18
N VAL A 38 -6.70 -13.66 -10.84
CA VAL A 38 -6.12 -14.87 -10.23
C VAL A 38 -6.27 -15.99 -11.25
N ASP A 39 -5.19 -16.68 -11.57
CA ASP A 39 -5.24 -17.84 -12.46
C ASP A 39 -5.74 -19.10 -11.77
N GLU A 40 -5.78 -20.20 -12.51
CA GLU A 40 -6.29 -21.50 -12.02
C GLU A 40 -5.37 -22.13 -10.96
N GLU A 41 -4.09 -21.76 -10.97
CA GLU A 41 -3.07 -22.15 -10.00
C GLU A 41 -3.10 -21.29 -8.73
N GLY A 42 -3.94 -20.25 -8.69
CA GLY A 42 -4.07 -19.30 -7.57
C GLY A 42 -3.01 -18.23 -7.55
N VAL A 43 -2.27 -18.02 -8.64
CA VAL A 43 -1.29 -16.94 -8.79
C VAL A 43 -2.00 -15.64 -9.11
N ILE A 44 -1.60 -14.57 -8.41
CA ILE A 44 -2.16 -13.24 -8.64
C ILE A 44 -1.31 -12.49 -9.65
N HIS A 45 -1.96 -12.05 -10.73
CA HIS A 45 -1.36 -11.25 -11.78
C HIS A 45 -1.83 -9.80 -11.68
N PHE A 46 -0.89 -8.86 -11.84
CA PHE A 46 -1.18 -7.43 -11.91
C PHE A 46 -0.76 -6.86 -13.26
N SER A 47 -1.54 -5.93 -13.79
CA SER A 47 -1.24 -5.21 -15.04
C SER A 47 -1.87 -3.82 -15.01
N ASN A 48 -1.18 -2.84 -15.58
CA ASN A 48 -1.77 -1.54 -15.88
C ASN A 48 -2.46 -1.52 -17.27
N VAL A 49 -2.29 -2.59 -18.05
CA VAL A 49 -2.94 -2.78 -19.36
C VAL A 49 -3.61 -4.16 -19.35
N PRO A 50 -4.90 -4.24 -18.98
CA PRO A 50 -5.60 -5.51 -18.94
C PRO A 50 -5.71 -6.10 -20.37
N THR A 51 -5.15 -7.31 -20.57
CA THR A 51 -5.09 -7.96 -21.88
C THR A 51 -6.26 -8.92 -22.15
N HIS A 52 -7.09 -9.21 -21.12
CA HIS A 52 -8.25 -10.09 -21.25
C HIS A 52 -9.31 -9.80 -20.18
N TYR A 53 -10.52 -10.34 -20.34
CA TYR A 53 -11.70 -10.06 -19.52
C TYR A 53 -11.65 -10.55 -18.05
N ARG A 54 -10.70 -11.40 -17.68
CA ARG A 54 -10.52 -11.88 -16.30
C ARG A 54 -9.91 -10.81 -15.40
N PHE A 55 -9.20 -9.81 -15.95
CA PHE A 55 -8.71 -8.69 -15.17
C PHE A 55 -9.85 -7.88 -14.58
N ARG A 56 -9.76 -7.60 -13.30
CA ARG A 56 -10.66 -6.71 -12.57
C ARG A 56 -9.89 -5.51 -12.09
N LEU A 57 -10.49 -4.33 -12.14
CA LEU A 57 -9.91 -3.13 -11.55
C LEU A 57 -9.55 -3.40 -10.09
N TYR A 58 -8.29 -3.20 -9.74
CA TYR A 58 -7.77 -3.39 -8.40
C TYR A 58 -7.46 -2.06 -7.71
N ILE A 59 -6.84 -1.14 -8.46
CA ILE A 59 -6.49 0.20 -8.01
C ILE A 59 -6.83 1.16 -9.14
N SER A 60 -7.61 2.21 -8.86
CA SER A 60 -7.80 3.33 -9.76
C SER A 60 -6.96 4.52 -9.28
N GLU A 61 -6.18 5.11 -10.19
CA GLU A 61 -5.35 6.28 -9.87
C GLU A 61 -6.19 7.54 -9.57
N THR A 62 -7.46 7.58 -10.02
CA THR A 62 -8.40 8.64 -9.64
C THR A 62 -8.76 8.63 -8.16
N ASN A 63 -8.36 7.59 -7.44
CA ASN A 63 -8.79 7.43 -6.07
C ASN A 63 -7.79 8.09 -5.12
N LEU A 64 -7.95 9.40 -4.87
CA LEU A 64 -7.40 10.10 -3.70
C LEU A 64 -7.71 9.34 -2.39
N ASP A 65 -8.78 8.54 -2.37
CA ASP A 65 -9.14 7.63 -1.30
C ASP A 65 -8.12 6.52 -1.06
N TYR A 66 -7.41 6.03 -2.08
CA TYR A 66 -6.45 4.94 -1.90
C TYR A 66 -5.27 5.35 -1.00
N ARG A 67 -4.67 6.52 -1.25
CA ARG A 67 -3.61 7.04 -0.36
C ARG A 67 -4.15 7.34 1.04
N ALA A 68 -5.34 7.89 1.14
CA ALA A 68 -6.01 8.13 2.42
C ALA A 68 -6.31 6.80 3.15
N TYR A 69 -6.69 5.76 2.40
CA TYR A 69 -6.93 4.43 2.94
C TYR A 69 -5.68 3.83 3.59
N PHE A 70 -4.53 3.84 2.88
CA PHE A 70 -3.28 3.29 3.42
C PHE A 70 -2.66 4.15 4.52
N ASN A 71 -2.91 5.45 4.51
CA ASN A 71 -2.29 6.38 5.45
C ASN A 71 -3.19 6.69 6.66
N ARG A 72 -4.42 6.18 6.69
CA ARG A 72 -5.39 6.48 7.77
C ARG A 72 -4.88 6.15 9.17
N TYR A 73 -4.00 5.16 9.29
CA TYR A 73 -3.44 4.73 10.57
C TYR A 73 -2.00 5.17 10.80
N ASP A 74 -1.39 5.94 9.90
CA ASP A 74 0.03 6.31 9.98
C ASP A 74 0.42 6.96 11.32
N LYS A 75 -0.42 7.85 11.84
CA LYS A 75 -0.16 8.49 13.14
C LYS A 75 -0.11 7.47 14.30
N ILE A 76 -0.97 6.46 14.26
CA ILE A 76 -1.04 5.40 15.27
C ILE A 76 0.18 4.48 15.11
N ILE A 77 0.48 4.07 13.87
CA ILE A 77 1.61 3.21 13.50
C ILE A 77 2.93 3.85 13.96
N ILE A 78 3.19 5.11 13.58
CA ILE A 78 4.41 5.83 13.94
C ILE A 78 4.57 5.93 15.47
N ARG A 79 3.47 6.20 16.18
CA ARG A 79 3.50 6.28 17.65
C ARG A 79 3.82 4.94 18.30
N ALA A 80 3.16 3.86 17.87
CA ALA A 80 3.40 2.51 18.38
C ALA A 80 4.80 2.00 18.02
N ALA A 81 5.23 2.18 16.77
CA ALA A 81 6.55 1.83 16.27
C ALA A 81 7.67 2.50 17.10
N ARG A 82 7.56 3.82 17.32
CA ARG A 82 8.49 4.57 18.17
C ARG A 82 8.49 4.08 19.62
N LYS A 83 7.29 3.85 20.21
CA LYS A 83 7.16 3.37 21.58
C LYS A 83 7.85 2.04 21.83
N HIS A 84 7.79 1.13 20.86
CA HIS A 84 8.32 -0.23 21.01
C HIS A 84 9.66 -0.45 20.29
N GLY A 85 10.22 0.56 19.62
CA GLY A 85 11.49 0.46 18.90
C GLY A 85 11.43 -0.52 17.73
N VAL A 86 10.38 -0.40 16.91
CA VAL A 86 10.19 -1.15 15.66
C VAL A 86 10.16 -0.17 14.49
N ASP A 87 10.66 -0.59 13.32
CA ASP A 87 10.56 0.22 12.11
C ASP A 87 9.09 0.38 11.70
N ASN A 88 8.66 1.62 11.42
CA ASN A 88 7.27 1.92 11.07
C ASN A 88 6.85 1.36 9.72
N SER A 89 7.79 1.21 8.78
CA SER A 89 7.52 0.61 7.47
C SER A 89 7.29 -0.89 7.61
N LEU A 90 8.04 -1.55 8.51
CA LEU A 90 7.81 -2.96 8.85
C LEU A 90 6.42 -3.16 9.48
N VAL A 91 6.02 -2.30 10.43
CA VAL A 91 4.69 -2.36 11.03
C VAL A 91 3.61 -2.21 9.97
N LYS A 92 3.77 -1.24 9.07
CA LYS A 92 2.83 -0.97 7.98
C LYS A 92 2.71 -2.16 7.02
N ALA A 93 3.84 -2.80 6.68
CA ALA A 93 3.88 -4.00 5.85
C ALA A 93 3.15 -5.18 6.52
N VAL A 94 3.35 -5.39 7.83
CA VAL A 94 2.63 -6.42 8.59
C VAL A 94 1.11 -6.17 8.58
N ILE A 95 0.66 -4.95 8.86
CA ILE A 95 -0.78 -4.60 8.84
C ILE A 95 -1.36 -4.87 7.45
N ARG A 96 -0.63 -4.50 6.38
CA ARG A 96 -1.07 -4.78 5.01
C ARG A 96 -1.19 -6.27 4.74
N ALA A 97 -0.23 -7.07 5.19
CA ALA A 97 -0.24 -8.53 4.97
C ALA A 97 -1.34 -9.23 5.77
N GLU A 98 -1.65 -8.74 6.97
CA GLU A 98 -2.62 -9.34 7.90
C GLU A 98 -4.07 -8.99 7.56
N SER A 99 -4.37 -7.73 7.27
CA SER A 99 -5.75 -7.25 7.15
C SER A 99 -6.00 -6.37 5.93
N ASP A 100 -4.96 -6.02 5.16
CA ASP A 100 -5.03 -4.96 4.14
C ASP A 100 -5.66 -3.67 4.70
N PHE A 101 -5.32 -3.30 5.94
CA PHE A 101 -5.84 -2.15 6.69
C PHE A 101 -7.34 -2.20 7.05
N ASP A 102 -7.98 -3.36 6.99
CA ASP A 102 -9.34 -3.52 7.51
C ASP A 102 -9.31 -3.74 9.03
N LYS A 103 -9.78 -2.73 9.78
CA LYS A 103 -9.83 -2.82 11.24
C LYS A 103 -10.82 -3.87 11.77
N ASN A 104 -11.80 -4.25 10.95
CA ASN A 104 -12.84 -5.22 11.33
C ASN A 104 -12.55 -6.63 10.80
N ALA A 105 -11.34 -6.85 10.23
CA ALA A 105 -10.96 -8.14 9.68
C ALA A 105 -11.02 -9.26 10.74
N ILE A 106 -11.62 -10.38 10.36
CA ILE A 106 -11.64 -11.62 11.17
C ILE A 106 -11.20 -12.77 10.27
N SER A 107 -10.13 -13.46 10.66
CA SER A 107 -9.66 -14.63 9.93
C SER A 107 -10.54 -15.87 10.20
N LYS A 108 -10.40 -16.90 9.36
CA LYS A 108 -11.08 -18.20 9.59
C LYS A 108 -10.69 -18.86 10.92
N LYS A 109 -9.53 -18.53 11.48
CA LYS A 109 -9.02 -19.02 12.76
C LYS A 109 -9.41 -18.12 13.94
N GLY A 110 -10.12 -17.02 13.70
CA GLY A 110 -10.58 -16.08 14.71
C GLY A 110 -9.58 -14.98 15.07
N ALA A 111 -8.50 -14.78 14.32
CA ALA A 111 -7.62 -13.63 14.49
C ALA A 111 -8.36 -12.34 14.11
N GLN A 112 -8.11 -11.23 14.83
CA GLN A 112 -8.94 -10.03 14.82
C GLN A 112 -8.14 -8.75 14.57
N GLY A 113 -8.73 -7.84 13.81
CA GLY A 113 -8.31 -6.46 13.62
C GLY A 113 -7.11 -6.28 12.71
N LEU A 114 -6.51 -5.09 12.75
CA LEU A 114 -5.47 -4.64 11.83
C LEU A 114 -4.22 -5.52 11.80
N MET A 115 -3.79 -6.01 12.95
CA MET A 115 -2.60 -6.85 13.09
C MET A 115 -2.96 -8.32 13.43
N GLN A 116 -4.21 -8.71 13.20
CA GLN A 116 -4.72 -10.08 13.29
C GLN A 116 -4.29 -10.80 14.58
N LEU A 117 -4.63 -10.20 15.72
CA LEU A 117 -4.34 -10.82 17.00
C LEU A 117 -5.30 -11.98 17.29
N MET A 118 -4.77 -13.15 17.62
CA MET A 118 -5.58 -14.24 18.16
C MET A 118 -6.17 -13.81 19.51
N PRO A 119 -7.42 -14.22 19.86
CA PRO A 119 -8.07 -13.83 21.11
C PRO A 119 -7.22 -14.09 22.38
N GLU A 120 -6.53 -15.24 22.44
CA GLU A 120 -5.61 -15.55 23.53
C GLU A 120 -4.44 -14.55 23.58
N THR A 121 -3.83 -14.26 22.43
CA THR A 121 -2.74 -13.28 22.32
C THR A 121 -3.21 -11.88 22.73
N ALA A 122 -4.40 -11.48 22.29
CA ALA A 122 -5.01 -10.20 22.65
C ALA A 122 -5.22 -10.10 24.18
N LYS A 123 -5.71 -11.17 24.80
CA LYS A 123 -5.87 -11.27 26.27
C LYS A 123 -4.53 -11.15 26.99
N ASP A 124 -3.50 -11.88 26.57
CA ASP A 124 -2.15 -11.82 27.15
C ASP A 124 -1.51 -10.44 27.03
N LEU A 125 -1.90 -9.72 25.98
CA LEU A 125 -1.46 -8.36 25.73
C LEU A 125 -2.38 -7.29 26.36
N ALA A 126 -3.36 -7.70 27.17
CA ALA A 126 -4.33 -6.84 27.84
C ALA A 126 -5.10 -5.91 26.86
N VAL A 127 -5.42 -6.40 25.66
CA VAL A 127 -6.28 -5.74 24.69
C VAL A 127 -7.72 -5.89 25.13
N LYS A 128 -8.46 -4.79 25.22
CA LYS A 128 -9.89 -4.79 25.62
C LYS A 128 -10.79 -4.90 24.39
N ASP A 129 -10.42 -4.20 23.32
CA ASP A 129 -11.11 -4.23 22.03
C ASP A 129 -10.09 -4.46 20.89
N SER A 130 -10.14 -5.66 20.31
CA SER A 130 -9.28 -6.03 19.18
C SER A 130 -9.61 -5.28 17.87
N PHE A 131 -10.75 -4.58 17.81
CA PHE A 131 -11.17 -3.79 16.66
C PHE A 131 -10.88 -2.28 16.85
N ASP A 132 -10.47 -1.85 18.05
CA ASP A 132 -9.92 -0.52 18.24
C ASP A 132 -8.52 -0.41 17.62
N PRO A 133 -8.31 0.50 16.65
CA PRO A 133 -7.03 0.63 15.98
C PRO A 133 -5.85 0.93 16.89
N HIS A 134 -6.06 1.72 17.96
CA HIS A 134 -4.99 2.07 18.89
C HIS A 134 -4.56 0.87 19.73
N GLU A 135 -5.53 0.13 20.27
CA GLU A 135 -5.25 -1.04 21.09
C GLU A 135 -4.61 -2.15 20.25
N ASN A 136 -5.20 -2.46 19.09
CA ASN A 136 -4.73 -3.52 18.21
C ASN A 136 -3.32 -3.26 17.69
N ILE A 137 -3.05 -2.07 17.12
CA ILE A 137 -1.72 -1.73 16.60
C ILE A 137 -0.69 -1.69 17.74
N ASN A 138 -0.99 -1.05 18.88
CA ASN A 138 -0.04 -0.99 19.97
C ASN A 138 0.33 -2.38 20.52
N ALA A 139 -0.64 -3.27 20.67
CA ALA A 139 -0.42 -4.64 21.11
C ALA A 139 0.30 -5.49 20.06
N GLY A 140 -0.11 -5.39 18.79
CA GLY A 140 0.51 -6.12 17.69
C GLY A 140 1.98 -5.73 17.49
N VAL A 141 2.30 -4.42 17.57
CA VAL A 141 3.70 -3.95 17.50
C VAL A 141 4.52 -4.45 18.68
N ARG A 142 3.95 -4.47 19.89
CA ARG A 142 4.59 -5.05 21.07
C ARG A 142 4.86 -6.55 20.88
N TYR A 143 3.91 -7.28 20.30
CA TYR A 143 4.07 -8.70 19.98
C TYR A 143 5.14 -8.92 18.92
N LEU A 144 5.15 -8.12 17.84
CA LEU A 144 6.18 -8.15 16.80
C LEU A 144 7.57 -7.86 17.39
N LYS A 145 7.70 -6.86 18.27
CA LYS A 145 8.96 -6.56 18.95
C LYS A 145 9.46 -7.74 19.77
N ARG A 146 8.55 -8.45 20.48
CA ARG A 146 8.92 -9.67 21.21
C ARG A 146 9.50 -10.72 20.28
N GLN A 147 8.91 -10.94 19.10
CA GLN A 147 9.45 -11.88 18.12
C GLN A 147 10.80 -11.42 17.58
N LEU A 148 10.96 -10.15 17.25
CA LEU A 148 12.25 -9.61 16.83
C LEU A 148 13.35 -9.85 17.87
N ASN A 149 13.06 -9.63 19.14
CA ASN A 149 14.01 -9.88 20.23
C ASN A 149 14.33 -11.38 20.36
N ASN A 150 13.32 -12.26 20.29
CA ASN A 150 13.47 -13.71 20.42
C ASN A 150 14.31 -14.34 19.30
N PHE A 151 14.32 -13.70 18.12
CA PHE A 151 15.06 -14.11 16.95
C PHE A 151 16.22 -13.17 16.58
N GLN A 152 16.79 -12.45 17.56
CA GLN A 152 18.01 -11.63 17.41
C GLN A 152 17.91 -10.61 16.27
N ASN A 153 16.74 -10.00 16.09
CA ASN A 153 16.39 -9.09 15.01
C ASN A 153 16.49 -9.70 13.59
N ASN A 154 16.47 -11.03 13.48
CA ASN A 154 16.28 -11.70 12.19
C ASN A 154 14.83 -11.51 11.76
N VAL A 155 14.58 -10.51 10.89
CA VAL A 155 13.23 -10.12 10.47
C VAL A 155 12.46 -11.29 9.84
N PRO A 156 13.01 -12.08 8.90
CA PRO A 156 12.30 -13.22 8.33
C PRO A 156 11.84 -14.25 9.38
N LEU A 157 12.69 -14.60 10.34
CA LEU A 157 12.31 -15.54 11.41
C LEU A 157 11.31 -14.94 12.38
N ALA A 158 11.44 -13.64 12.70
CA ALA A 158 10.49 -12.94 13.56
C ALA A 158 9.09 -12.85 12.93
N LEU A 159 9.01 -12.56 11.63
CA LEU A 159 7.76 -12.58 10.87
C LEU A 159 7.15 -13.97 10.79
N ALA A 160 7.97 -15.00 10.55
CA ALA A 160 7.51 -16.38 10.59
C ALA A 160 6.96 -16.76 11.97
N ALA A 161 7.60 -16.31 13.06
CA ALA A 161 7.15 -16.55 14.42
C ALA A 161 5.89 -15.73 14.77
N TYR A 162 5.76 -14.53 14.23
CA TYR A 162 4.54 -13.73 14.36
C TYR A 162 3.34 -14.47 13.78
N ASN A 163 3.48 -15.04 12.58
CA ASN A 163 2.40 -15.71 11.85
C ASN A 163 2.16 -17.16 12.33
N ALA A 164 3.20 -17.96 12.47
CA ALA A 164 3.09 -19.38 12.77
C ALA A 164 3.27 -19.74 14.26
N GLY A 165 3.65 -18.77 15.07
CA GLY A 165 4.03 -18.98 16.47
C GLY A 165 5.51 -19.32 16.64
N GLU A 166 6.08 -18.83 17.74
CA GLU A 166 7.49 -18.99 18.11
C GLU A 166 7.92 -20.47 18.16
N ASN A 167 7.07 -21.32 18.76
CA ASN A 167 7.38 -22.75 18.93
C ASN A 167 7.56 -23.47 17.58
N ALA A 168 6.79 -23.08 16.55
CA ALA A 168 6.94 -23.65 15.22
C ALA A 168 8.32 -23.29 14.63
N VAL A 169 8.70 -22.02 14.68
CA VAL A 169 10.00 -21.57 14.16
C VAL A 169 11.17 -22.22 14.91
N ARG A 170 11.11 -22.31 16.24
CA ARG A 170 12.15 -22.99 17.05
C ARG A 170 12.26 -24.47 16.71
N ARG A 171 11.13 -25.17 16.54
CA ARG A 171 11.10 -26.60 16.17
C ARG A 171 11.78 -26.87 14.83
N TYR A 172 11.55 -26.00 13.84
CA TYR A 172 12.12 -26.17 12.51
C TYR A 172 13.52 -25.56 12.38
N GLY A 173 13.97 -24.71 13.31
CA GLY A 173 15.23 -23.95 13.21
C GLY A 173 15.29 -23.01 12.01
N ARG A 174 14.17 -22.79 11.32
CA ARG A 174 14.02 -21.98 10.09
C ARG A 174 12.56 -21.58 9.92
N ILE A 175 12.25 -20.82 8.86
CA ILE A 175 10.86 -20.58 8.45
C ILE A 175 10.17 -21.93 8.24
N PRO A 176 9.06 -22.20 8.97
CA PRO A 176 8.33 -23.46 8.84
C PRO A 176 7.85 -23.69 7.41
N PRO A 177 7.73 -24.95 6.95
CA PRO A 177 7.29 -25.27 5.59
C PRO A 177 5.77 -25.11 5.41
N TYR A 178 5.17 -24.16 6.10
CA TYR A 178 3.75 -23.82 5.96
C TYR A 178 3.60 -22.82 4.83
N LYS A 179 2.74 -23.12 3.84
CA LYS A 179 2.49 -22.27 2.68
C LYS A 179 2.09 -20.83 3.12
N GLU A 180 1.17 -20.74 4.09
CA GLU A 180 0.70 -19.47 4.64
C GLU A 180 1.86 -18.63 5.17
N THR A 181 2.71 -19.22 6.02
CA THR A 181 3.83 -18.53 6.68
C THR A 181 4.90 -18.08 5.67
N ARG A 182 5.24 -18.92 4.70
CA ARG A 182 6.19 -18.55 3.63
C ARG A 182 5.66 -17.38 2.84
N THR A 183 4.40 -17.46 2.38
CA THR A 183 3.77 -16.36 1.64
C THR A 183 3.71 -15.08 2.47
N PHE A 184 3.50 -15.17 3.78
CA PHE A 184 3.48 -14.02 4.68
C PHE A 184 4.85 -13.34 4.78
N VAL A 185 5.93 -14.13 4.90
CA VAL A 185 7.31 -13.59 5.00
C VAL A 185 7.79 -13.00 3.67
N ASP A 186 7.34 -13.54 2.54
CA ASP A 186 7.75 -13.10 1.20
C ASP A 186 7.02 -11.83 0.70
N ARG A 187 5.97 -11.38 1.39
CA ARG A 187 5.22 -10.15 1.08
C ARG A 187 5.89 -8.89 1.60
#